data_87acb2ba08f45b6dfe14b8c1946092a2
#
_entry.id   87acb2ba08f45b6dfe14b8c1946092a2
#
_cell.length_a   1.000
_cell.length_b   1.000
_cell.length_c   1.000
_cell.angle_alpha   90.00
_cell.angle_beta   90.00
_cell.angle_gamma   90.00
#
_symmetry.space_group_name_H-M   'P 1'
#
loop_
_entity.id
_entity.type
_entity.pdbx_description
1 polymer ?
#
loop_
_entity_poly.entity_id
_entity_poly.type
_entity_poly.pdbx_seq_one_letter_code
_entity_poly.pdbx_strand_id
1 'polypeptide(L)'
;KPIDGCAFIHPDSKKLKEKEYFQGAPLERIKDWDEIPSPYLTGILDNFFDGKLTPFIETNRGCPFTCSFCHTGADYFHKLNKFSKDRVKEEIEYIGKKAGKLGITNLHFADVNFGMYPQDRKTCEFLIKSKKKYGWPLQVMATTGKNSKARIIEITKILGNMFGINMSMQSMDEQVLTNIRRSNIKLEHMTEVNNHLRSEGRSTKGELIMLLPGETKETFIKGLNNILNANTSSVTIYTLMMLHGTEFKNPQYRDKYKYKGKFRIVPLNFGEYDGRRIMDYEEVGVENKDLSFEDYLYIRV
;
A
#
# COMPACT_ATOMS: atom_id res chain seq x y z
N LYS A 1 4.09 -19.30 32.52
CA LYS A 1 2.91 -18.44 32.46
C LYS A 1 2.96 -17.64 31.16
N PRO A 2 1.86 -17.57 30.37
CA PRO A 2 1.84 -16.73 29.17
C PRO A 2 2.15 -15.27 29.51
N ILE A 3 2.90 -14.61 28.63
CA ILE A 3 3.21 -13.18 28.72
C ILE A 3 2.24 -12.44 27.81
N ASP A 4 1.56 -11.41 28.32
CA ASP A 4 0.61 -10.64 27.55
C ASP A 4 1.25 -10.03 26.29
N GLY A 5 0.54 -10.04 25.18
CA GLY A 5 1.03 -9.62 23.88
C GLY A 5 2.00 -10.58 23.19
N CYS A 6 2.38 -11.67 23.84
CA CYS A 6 3.32 -12.65 23.30
C CYS A 6 2.65 -13.98 22.95
N ALA A 7 3.17 -14.60 21.91
CA ALA A 7 2.85 -15.97 21.56
C ALA A 7 4.16 -16.78 21.44
N PHE A 8 4.19 -18.00 22.00
CA PHE A 8 5.38 -18.83 21.95
C PHE A 8 5.02 -20.31 21.91
N ILE A 9 5.93 -21.10 21.39
CA ILE A 9 5.87 -22.57 21.42
C ILE A 9 6.59 -23.02 22.68
N HIS A 10 5.98 -23.94 23.47
CA HIS A 10 6.61 -24.47 24.69
C HIS A 10 7.99 -25.10 24.39
N PRO A 11 9.01 -24.84 25.19
CA PRO A 11 10.36 -25.41 24.96
C PRO A 11 10.38 -26.94 24.80
N ASP A 12 9.49 -27.65 25.51
CA ASP A 12 9.36 -29.09 25.44
C ASP A 12 8.47 -29.61 24.31
N SER A 13 7.95 -28.72 23.46
CA SER A 13 7.04 -29.07 22.33
C SER A 13 7.67 -30.10 21.36
N LYS A 14 9.01 -30.23 21.33
CA LYS A 14 9.69 -31.26 20.56
C LYS A 14 9.38 -32.68 21.07
N LYS A 15 8.99 -32.80 22.33
CA LYS A 15 8.61 -34.08 22.99
C LYS A 15 7.10 -34.32 22.91
N LEU A 16 6.30 -33.33 22.60
CA LEU A 16 4.86 -33.41 22.49
C LEU A 16 4.47 -33.77 21.05
N LYS A 17 3.57 -34.74 20.89
CA LYS A 17 3.06 -35.16 19.57
C LYS A 17 2.27 -34.03 18.87
N GLU A 18 1.78 -33.05 19.64
CA GLU A 18 1.12 -31.85 19.15
C GLU A 18 1.94 -30.64 19.59
N LYS A 19 2.14 -29.66 18.68
CA LYS A 19 2.82 -28.41 19.00
C LYS A 19 1.92 -27.57 19.90
N GLU A 20 2.22 -27.54 21.19
CA GLU A 20 1.53 -26.69 22.14
C GLU A 20 1.95 -25.24 21.92
N TYR A 21 0.96 -24.44 21.60
CA TYR A 21 1.09 -23.01 21.35
C TYR A 21 0.43 -22.25 22.50
N PHE A 22 1.19 -21.37 23.13
CA PHE A 22 0.73 -20.52 24.22
C PHE A 22 0.61 -19.08 23.74
N GLN A 23 -0.48 -18.45 24.07
CA GLN A 23 -0.72 -17.05 23.77
C GLN A 23 -1.17 -16.30 25.03
N GLY A 24 -0.50 -15.19 25.34
CA GLY A 24 -0.94 -14.26 26.37
C GLY A 24 -2.15 -13.42 25.92
N ALA A 25 -2.72 -12.67 26.84
CA ALA A 25 -3.80 -11.78 26.53
C ALA A 25 -3.35 -10.70 25.50
N PRO A 26 -4.24 -10.24 24.61
CA PRO A 26 -3.92 -9.12 23.75
C PRO A 26 -3.59 -7.88 24.57
N LEU A 27 -2.55 -7.14 24.16
CA LEU A 27 -2.25 -5.84 24.76
C LEU A 27 -3.30 -4.80 24.35
N GLU A 28 -3.55 -3.85 25.24
CA GLU A 28 -4.31 -2.66 24.86
C GLU A 28 -3.61 -1.89 23.74
N ARG A 29 -4.39 -1.33 22.86
CA ARG A 29 -3.84 -0.48 21.79
C ARG A 29 -3.36 0.83 22.36
N ILE A 30 -2.19 1.28 21.91
CA ILE A 30 -1.67 2.62 22.21
C ILE A 30 -2.71 3.65 21.75
N LYS A 31 -3.09 4.55 22.65
CA LYS A 31 -4.11 5.58 22.39
C LYS A 31 -3.48 6.87 21.86
N ASP A 32 -2.39 7.28 22.46
CA ASP A 32 -1.56 8.41 22.02
C ASP A 32 -0.36 7.87 21.24
N TRP A 33 -0.34 8.12 19.97
CA TRP A 33 0.73 7.61 19.09
C TRP A 33 2.02 8.42 19.21
N ASP A 34 1.97 9.61 19.76
CA ASP A 34 3.16 10.42 20.02
C ASP A 34 4.01 9.88 21.17
N GLU A 35 3.45 8.96 22.00
CA GLU A 35 4.23 8.18 22.97
C GLU A 35 5.29 7.27 22.31
N ILE A 36 5.09 6.89 21.02
CA ILE A 36 6.07 6.13 20.25
C ILE A 36 7.20 7.06 19.83
N PRO A 37 8.45 6.88 20.29
CA PRO A 37 9.55 7.77 19.93
C PRO A 37 9.77 7.85 18.43
N SER A 38 10.04 9.05 17.92
CA SER A 38 10.41 9.24 16.52
C SER A 38 11.81 8.70 16.25
N PRO A 39 12.00 7.79 15.31
CA PRO A 39 13.35 7.33 14.97
C PRO A 39 14.20 8.43 14.31
N TYR A 40 13.57 9.45 13.73
CA TYR A 40 14.26 10.62 13.18
C TYR A 40 14.65 11.60 14.29
N LEU A 41 13.69 12.02 15.12
CA LEU A 41 13.93 13.07 16.14
C LEU A 41 14.84 12.57 17.26
N THR A 42 14.90 11.27 17.53
CA THR A 42 15.85 10.65 18.46
C THR A 42 17.26 10.48 17.89
N GLY A 43 17.43 10.71 16.57
CA GLY A 43 18.72 10.56 15.90
C GLY A 43 19.12 9.11 15.58
N ILE A 44 18.31 8.10 15.90
CA ILE A 44 18.64 6.69 15.64
C ILE A 44 18.89 6.44 14.14
N LEU A 45 18.19 7.16 13.27
CA LEU A 45 18.35 7.02 11.80
C LEU A 45 19.46 7.90 11.21
N ASP A 46 20.24 8.61 12.01
CA ASP A 46 21.23 9.55 11.50
C ASP A 46 22.29 8.89 10.61
N ASN A 47 22.73 7.70 10.96
CA ASN A 47 23.73 6.95 10.20
C ASN A 47 23.21 6.47 8.83
N PHE A 48 21.87 6.50 8.62
CA PHE A 48 21.25 6.11 7.36
C PHE A 48 21.04 7.28 6.39
N PHE A 49 21.40 8.51 6.79
CA PHE A 49 21.49 9.63 5.86
C PHE A 49 22.82 9.60 5.11
N ASP A 50 22.96 8.60 4.24
CA ASP A 50 24.19 8.32 3.45
C ASP A 50 24.11 8.80 1.98
N GLY A 51 23.04 9.49 1.61
CA GLY A 51 22.76 9.94 0.24
C GLY A 51 22.18 8.86 -0.69
N LYS A 52 22.05 7.61 -0.23
CA LYS A 52 21.54 6.47 -1.04
C LYS A 52 20.11 6.09 -0.66
N LEU A 53 19.78 6.18 0.61
CA LEU A 53 18.48 5.75 1.13
C LEU A 53 17.44 6.88 1.02
N THR A 54 16.22 6.51 0.68
CA THR A 54 15.09 7.43 0.65
C THR A 54 14.42 7.47 2.02
N PRO A 55 14.24 8.67 2.63
CA PRO A 55 13.48 8.81 3.85
C PRO A 55 12.04 8.29 3.70
N PHE A 56 11.55 7.64 4.74
CA PHE A 56 10.25 7.00 4.79
C PHE A 56 9.55 7.40 6.09
N ILE A 57 8.39 8.06 6.00
CA ILE A 57 7.62 8.50 7.17
C ILE A 57 6.19 7.97 7.13
N GLU A 58 5.57 7.92 8.29
CA GLU A 58 4.17 7.55 8.47
C GLU A 58 3.46 8.66 9.24
N THR A 59 2.35 9.18 8.73
CA THR A 59 1.54 10.20 9.44
C THR A 59 0.32 9.59 10.11
N ASN A 60 -0.13 8.47 9.58
CA ASN A 60 -1.27 7.72 10.12
C ASN A 60 -1.17 6.24 9.74
N ARG A 61 -1.72 5.38 10.59
CA ARG A 61 -1.81 3.94 10.37
C ARG A 61 -3.24 3.46 10.52
N GLY A 62 -3.65 2.62 9.59
CA GLY A 62 -4.99 2.03 9.52
C GLY A 62 -5.66 2.33 8.20
N CYS A 63 -6.70 1.55 7.91
CA CYS A 63 -7.47 1.66 6.67
C CYS A 63 -8.95 1.37 6.98
N PRO A 64 -9.89 2.27 6.68
CA PRO A 64 -11.31 2.05 6.97
C PRO A 64 -11.98 1.09 5.99
N PHE A 65 -11.24 0.60 4.98
CA PHE A 65 -11.75 -0.29 3.95
C PHE A 65 -11.47 -1.76 4.27
N THR A 66 -12.38 -2.63 3.85
CA THR A 66 -12.38 -4.07 4.14
C THR A 66 -12.05 -4.92 2.91
N CYS A 67 -11.25 -4.39 1.98
CA CYS A 67 -10.93 -5.09 0.72
C CYS A 67 -10.35 -6.48 1.00
N SER A 68 -10.99 -7.53 0.46
CA SER A 68 -10.68 -8.94 0.76
C SER A 68 -9.28 -9.39 0.34
N PHE A 69 -8.69 -8.73 -0.67
CA PHE A 69 -7.35 -9.02 -1.18
C PHE A 69 -6.24 -8.31 -0.41
N CYS A 70 -6.58 -7.33 0.43
CA CYS A 70 -5.62 -6.44 1.05
C CYS A 70 -5.35 -6.84 2.50
N HIS A 71 -4.08 -6.92 2.89
CA HIS A 71 -3.71 -7.21 4.27
C HIS A 71 -4.28 -6.17 5.25
N THR A 72 -4.27 -4.88 4.87
CA THR A 72 -4.86 -3.82 5.70
C THR A 72 -6.39 -3.80 5.70
N GLY A 73 -7.04 -4.69 4.95
CA GLY A 73 -8.49 -4.92 4.99
C GLY A 73 -8.96 -5.77 6.18
N ALA A 74 -8.05 -6.32 6.98
CA ALA A 74 -8.38 -7.05 8.19
C ALA A 74 -8.84 -6.11 9.32
N ASP A 75 -9.76 -6.58 10.15
CA ASP A 75 -10.40 -5.80 11.24
C ASP A 75 -9.40 -5.10 12.17
N TYR A 76 -8.23 -5.69 12.35
CA TYR A 76 -7.17 -5.09 13.16
C TYR A 76 -6.79 -3.70 12.66
N PHE A 77 -6.82 -3.43 11.36
CA PHE A 77 -6.39 -2.18 10.75
C PHE A 77 -7.51 -1.16 10.54
N HIS A 78 -8.77 -1.48 10.85
CA HIS A 78 -9.89 -0.57 10.57
C HIS A 78 -9.86 0.71 11.39
N LYS A 79 -9.23 0.68 12.57
CA LYS A 79 -9.08 1.87 13.39
C LYS A 79 -7.92 2.72 12.88
N LEU A 80 -8.24 3.94 12.46
CA LEU A 80 -7.24 4.92 12.07
C LEU A 80 -6.57 5.51 13.30
N ASN A 81 -5.26 5.40 13.38
CA ASN A 81 -4.41 6.04 14.38
C ASN A 81 -3.55 7.10 13.70
N LYS A 82 -3.24 8.19 14.39
CA LYS A 82 -2.55 9.34 13.78
C LYS A 82 -1.47 9.86 14.73
N PHE A 83 -0.36 10.27 14.16
CA PHE A 83 0.59 11.13 14.84
C PHE A 83 0.09 12.58 14.87
N SER A 84 0.53 13.37 15.84
CA SER A 84 0.20 14.78 15.92
C SER A 84 0.79 15.55 14.72
N LYS A 85 0.16 16.68 14.42
CA LYS A 85 0.65 17.57 13.35
C LYS A 85 2.04 18.14 13.68
N ASP A 86 2.30 18.37 14.95
CA ASP A 86 3.58 18.92 15.41
C ASP A 86 4.68 17.88 15.22
N ARG A 87 4.44 16.62 15.61
CA ARG A 87 5.35 15.51 15.35
C ARG A 87 5.68 15.36 13.87
N VAL A 88 4.68 15.33 13.00
CA VAL A 88 4.86 15.20 11.54
C VAL A 88 5.64 16.40 10.98
N LYS A 89 5.35 17.62 11.44
CA LYS A 89 6.07 18.83 11.06
C LYS A 89 7.55 18.76 11.45
N GLU A 90 7.84 18.38 12.67
CA GLU A 90 9.21 18.27 13.19
C GLU A 90 10.02 17.21 12.44
N GLU A 91 9.43 16.05 12.16
CA GLU A 91 10.06 15.00 11.35
C GLU A 91 10.38 15.49 9.92
N ILE A 92 9.42 16.13 9.24
CA ILE A 92 9.65 16.70 7.91
C ILE A 92 10.78 17.75 7.94
N GLU A 93 10.81 18.59 8.95
CA GLU A 93 11.82 19.63 9.11
C GLU A 93 13.21 19.03 9.39
N TYR A 94 13.27 18.03 10.27
CA TYR A 94 14.50 17.30 10.60
C TYR A 94 15.09 16.60 9.37
N ILE A 95 14.25 15.84 8.67
CA ILE A 95 14.64 15.12 7.45
C ILE A 95 15.08 16.12 6.37
N GLY A 96 14.30 17.17 6.14
CA GLY A 96 14.59 18.19 5.13
C GLY A 96 15.96 18.85 5.33
N LYS A 97 16.31 19.17 6.58
CA LYS A 97 17.62 19.73 6.93
C LYS A 97 18.79 18.81 6.60
N LYS A 98 18.61 17.48 6.72
CA LYS A 98 19.65 16.49 6.42
C LYS A 98 19.64 16.09 4.96
N ALA A 99 18.49 15.72 4.43
CA ALA A 99 18.31 15.23 3.05
C ALA A 99 18.70 16.29 2.01
N GLY A 100 18.32 17.56 2.24
CA GLY A 100 18.69 18.65 1.33
C GLY A 100 20.21 18.86 1.19
N LYS A 101 20.97 18.66 2.26
CA LYS A 101 22.44 18.75 2.25
C LYS A 101 23.11 17.61 1.49
N LEU A 102 22.47 16.45 1.44
CA LEU A 102 22.98 15.21 0.84
C LEU A 102 22.48 14.97 -0.57
N GLY A 103 21.69 15.91 -1.14
CA GLY A 103 21.12 15.74 -2.48
C GLY A 103 20.07 14.63 -2.59
N ILE A 104 19.52 14.15 -1.47
CA ILE A 104 18.40 13.20 -1.46
C ILE A 104 17.17 13.94 -2.00
N THR A 105 16.49 13.37 -2.98
CA THR A 105 15.39 14.06 -3.69
C THR A 105 14.00 13.60 -3.26
N ASN A 106 13.87 12.36 -2.82
CA ASN A 106 12.60 11.68 -2.63
C ASN A 106 12.19 11.63 -1.16
N LEU A 107 10.86 11.59 -0.92
CA LEU A 107 10.24 11.21 0.34
C LEU A 107 9.17 10.16 0.06
N HIS A 108 9.10 9.11 0.85
CA HIS A 108 8.06 8.11 0.78
C HIS A 108 7.17 8.12 2.02
N PHE A 109 5.85 8.11 1.82
CA PHE A 109 4.86 7.94 2.89
C PHE A 109 4.42 6.48 2.99
N ALA A 110 4.40 5.96 4.21
CA ALA A 110 3.83 4.65 4.52
C ALA A 110 2.30 4.65 4.58
N ASP A 111 1.71 5.82 4.57
CA ASP A 111 0.27 6.02 4.65
C ASP A 111 -0.44 5.30 3.50
N VAL A 112 -1.42 4.44 3.83
CA VAL A 112 -2.12 3.64 2.81
C VAL A 112 -3.24 4.40 2.08
N ASN A 113 -3.58 5.63 2.52
CA ASN A 113 -4.63 6.45 1.95
C ASN A 113 -4.28 7.96 2.01
N PHE A 114 -3.04 8.34 1.67
CA PHE A 114 -2.62 9.73 1.68
C PHE A 114 -3.51 10.61 0.80
N GLY A 115 -3.87 11.79 1.30
CA GLY A 115 -4.80 12.71 0.63
C GLY A 115 -6.28 12.45 0.92
N MET A 116 -6.61 11.41 1.71
CA MET A 116 -7.99 11.14 2.08
C MET A 116 -8.44 11.90 3.34
N TYR A 117 -7.50 12.24 4.22
CA TYR A 117 -7.81 12.82 5.52
C TYR A 117 -7.58 14.33 5.56
N PRO A 118 -8.38 15.09 6.36
CA PRO A 118 -8.24 16.56 6.44
C PRO A 118 -6.85 17.05 6.86
N GLN A 119 -6.11 16.24 7.64
CA GLN A 119 -4.76 16.59 8.10
C GLN A 119 -3.72 16.56 6.99
N ASP A 120 -3.95 15.77 5.91
CA ASP A 120 -2.98 15.58 4.84
C ASP A 120 -2.67 16.91 4.13
N ARG A 121 -3.65 17.82 4.08
CA ARG A 121 -3.44 19.19 3.62
C ARG A 121 -2.33 19.90 4.40
N LYS A 122 -2.35 19.80 5.74
CA LYS A 122 -1.30 20.41 6.58
C LYS A 122 0.07 19.77 6.35
N THR A 123 0.11 18.46 6.18
CA THR A 123 1.33 17.75 5.81
C THR A 123 1.89 18.26 4.48
N CYS A 124 1.04 18.47 3.47
CA CYS A 124 1.47 19.07 2.20
C CYS A 124 2.02 20.51 2.37
N GLU A 125 1.42 21.32 3.22
CA GLU A 125 1.92 22.66 3.54
C GLU A 125 3.32 22.60 4.21
N PHE A 126 3.56 21.63 5.08
CA PHE A 126 4.89 21.41 5.69
C PHE A 126 5.93 20.98 4.66
N LEU A 127 5.55 20.11 3.71
CA LEU A 127 6.44 19.70 2.61
C LEU A 127 6.82 20.87 1.71
N ILE A 128 5.88 21.75 1.37
CA ILE A 128 6.17 22.97 0.58
C ILE A 128 7.11 23.91 1.33
N LYS A 129 6.92 24.09 2.66
CA LYS A 129 7.82 24.90 3.49
C LYS A 129 9.22 24.28 3.54
N SER A 130 9.32 22.94 3.72
CA SER A 130 10.58 22.22 3.70
C SER A 130 11.30 22.37 2.36
N LYS A 131 10.59 22.23 1.23
CA LYS A 131 11.15 22.44 -0.10
C LYS A 131 11.70 23.84 -0.28
N LYS A 132 10.96 24.87 0.16
CA LYS A 132 11.41 26.27 0.07
C LYS A 132 12.67 26.53 0.93
N LYS A 133 12.75 25.90 2.11
CA LYS A 133 13.82 26.15 3.09
C LYS A 133 15.08 25.32 2.83
N TYR A 134 14.91 24.07 2.42
CA TYR A 134 15.98 23.07 2.33
C TYR A 134 16.20 22.50 0.92
N GLY A 135 15.39 22.88 -0.06
CA GLY A 135 15.41 22.28 -1.40
C GLY A 135 14.84 20.84 -1.45
N TRP A 136 14.19 20.38 -0.40
CA TRP A 136 13.70 19.00 -0.24
C TRP A 136 12.27 18.96 0.33
N PRO A 137 11.44 17.99 -0.09
CA PRO A 137 11.63 16.98 -1.15
C PRO A 137 11.39 17.55 -2.55
N LEU A 138 11.98 16.91 -3.57
CA LEU A 138 11.63 17.19 -4.96
C LEU A 138 10.51 16.28 -5.45
N GLN A 139 10.44 15.04 -4.92
CA GLN A 139 9.37 14.08 -5.21
C GLN A 139 8.83 13.43 -3.95
N VAL A 140 7.53 13.27 -3.90
CA VAL A 140 6.77 12.62 -2.83
C VAL A 140 6.06 11.40 -3.42
N MET A 141 6.29 10.25 -2.82
CA MET A 141 5.65 8.99 -3.16
C MET A 141 4.68 8.58 -2.04
N ALA A 142 3.45 8.31 -2.39
CA ALA A 142 2.43 7.83 -1.45
C ALA A 142 1.34 7.05 -2.18
N THR A 143 0.71 6.13 -1.46
CA THR A 143 -0.54 5.51 -1.92
C THR A 143 -1.69 6.46 -1.67
N THR A 144 -2.41 6.86 -2.72
CA THR A 144 -3.51 7.83 -2.61
C THR A 144 -4.78 7.20 -2.07
N GLY A 145 -5.56 8.00 -1.36
CA GLY A 145 -6.89 7.61 -0.88
C GLY A 145 -7.86 7.33 -2.02
N LYS A 146 -8.81 6.42 -1.77
CA LYS A 146 -9.68 5.83 -2.81
C LYS A 146 -10.95 6.63 -3.09
N ASN A 147 -11.45 7.44 -2.14
CA ASN A 147 -12.82 7.97 -2.17
C ASN A 147 -12.95 9.48 -1.95
N SER A 148 -11.89 10.25 -1.90
CA SER A 148 -11.97 11.68 -1.57
C SER A 148 -11.46 12.56 -2.72
N LYS A 149 -12.16 12.53 -3.88
CA LYS A 149 -11.78 13.27 -5.09
C LYS A 149 -11.36 14.71 -4.79
N ALA A 150 -12.19 15.47 -4.07
CA ALA A 150 -11.92 16.88 -3.81
C ALA A 150 -10.61 17.09 -3.03
N ARG A 151 -10.33 16.26 -2.01
CA ARG A 151 -9.07 16.33 -1.25
C ARG A 151 -7.88 15.87 -2.06
N ILE A 152 -8.02 14.82 -2.86
CA ILE A 152 -6.95 14.37 -3.75
C ILE A 152 -6.56 15.48 -4.72
N ILE A 153 -7.54 16.14 -5.34
CA ILE A 153 -7.30 17.30 -6.22
C ILE A 153 -6.64 18.44 -5.43
N GLU A 154 -7.10 18.72 -4.20
CA GLU A 154 -6.52 19.77 -3.35
C GLU A 154 -5.04 19.52 -3.05
N ILE A 155 -4.69 18.34 -2.54
CA ILE A 155 -3.28 18.02 -2.23
C ILE A 155 -2.42 18.00 -3.49
N THR A 156 -2.98 17.56 -4.61
CA THR A 156 -2.30 17.55 -5.91
C THR A 156 -1.97 18.95 -6.38
N LYS A 157 -2.89 19.90 -6.18
CA LYS A 157 -2.65 21.32 -6.48
C LYS A 157 -1.58 21.93 -5.56
N ILE A 158 -1.60 21.59 -4.25
CA ILE A 158 -0.63 22.11 -3.30
C ILE A 158 0.77 21.58 -3.63
N LEU A 159 0.92 20.28 -3.88
CA LEU A 159 2.22 19.64 -4.13
C LEU A 159 2.72 19.84 -5.56
N GLY A 160 1.84 20.13 -6.52
CA GLY A 160 2.20 20.31 -7.94
C GLY A 160 3.00 19.12 -8.47
N ASN A 161 4.07 19.39 -9.20
CA ASN A 161 4.93 18.38 -9.83
C ASN A 161 5.71 17.48 -8.85
N MET A 162 5.63 17.77 -7.54
CA MET A 162 6.25 16.90 -6.53
C MET A 162 5.51 15.59 -6.32
N PHE A 163 4.25 15.49 -6.72
CA PHE A 163 3.39 14.37 -6.38
C PHE A 163 2.70 13.76 -7.60
N GLY A 164 2.97 12.49 -7.86
CA GLY A 164 2.26 11.68 -8.86
C GLY A 164 1.03 11.01 -8.25
N ILE A 165 -0.02 10.81 -9.03
CA ILE A 165 -1.22 10.11 -8.58
C ILE A 165 -1.23 8.68 -9.11
N ASN A 166 -1.39 7.72 -8.19
CA ASN A 166 -1.73 6.34 -8.50
C ASN A 166 -3.20 6.09 -8.21
N MET A 167 -3.97 5.73 -9.23
CA MET A 167 -5.38 5.37 -9.10
C MET A 167 -5.53 3.85 -9.10
N SER A 168 -5.53 3.27 -7.91
CA SER A 168 -5.68 1.82 -7.74
C SER A 168 -7.15 1.43 -7.89
N MET A 169 -7.59 1.16 -9.12
CA MET A 169 -8.98 0.75 -9.42
C MET A 169 -9.22 -0.73 -9.09
N GLN A 170 -8.23 -1.57 -9.27
CA GLN A 170 -8.19 -3.01 -9.04
C GLN A 170 -9.08 -3.81 -10.00
N SER A 171 -10.33 -3.45 -10.20
CA SER A 171 -11.27 -3.86 -11.24
C SER A 171 -12.19 -2.69 -11.60
N MET A 172 -12.81 -2.75 -12.76
CA MET A 172 -13.84 -1.80 -13.23
C MET A 172 -15.23 -2.44 -13.32
N ASP A 173 -15.36 -3.71 -12.96
CA ASP A 173 -16.61 -4.43 -12.92
C ASP A 173 -17.27 -4.32 -11.54
N GLU A 174 -18.55 -3.92 -11.49
CA GLU A 174 -19.26 -3.65 -10.23
C GLU A 174 -19.49 -4.94 -9.41
N GLN A 175 -19.70 -6.09 -10.07
CA GLN A 175 -19.88 -7.35 -9.35
C GLN A 175 -18.56 -7.81 -8.74
N VAL A 176 -17.45 -7.66 -9.45
CA VAL A 176 -16.11 -7.93 -8.93
C VAL A 176 -15.80 -7.04 -7.75
N LEU A 177 -16.06 -5.72 -7.86
CA LEU A 177 -15.87 -4.77 -6.77
C LEU A 177 -16.69 -5.14 -5.53
N THR A 178 -17.93 -5.56 -5.72
CA THR A 178 -18.79 -6.08 -4.63
C THR A 178 -18.17 -7.32 -3.98
N ASN A 179 -17.71 -8.28 -4.77
CA ASN A 179 -17.11 -9.53 -4.27
C ASN A 179 -15.84 -9.28 -3.45
N ILE A 180 -15.07 -8.25 -3.78
CA ILE A 180 -13.86 -7.87 -3.03
C ILE A 180 -14.11 -6.78 -1.97
N ARG A 181 -15.36 -6.41 -1.72
CA ARG A 181 -15.78 -5.37 -0.75
C ARG A 181 -15.06 -4.03 -0.98
N ARG A 182 -15.09 -3.56 -2.22
CA ARG A 182 -14.45 -2.32 -2.62
C ARG A 182 -15.41 -1.40 -3.36
N SER A 183 -15.27 -0.11 -3.12
CA SER A 183 -15.86 0.94 -3.95
C SER A 183 -14.75 1.77 -4.61
N ASN A 184 -14.93 2.08 -5.87
CA ASN A 184 -14.04 2.96 -6.63
C ASN A 184 -14.64 4.36 -6.80
N ILE A 185 -13.80 5.33 -7.17
CA ILE A 185 -14.31 6.58 -7.75
C ILE A 185 -14.96 6.24 -9.10
N LYS A 186 -15.96 7.02 -9.48
CA LYS A 186 -16.63 6.87 -10.78
C LYS A 186 -15.66 7.15 -11.93
N LEU A 187 -15.87 6.49 -13.06
CA LEU A 187 -15.02 6.62 -14.26
C LEU A 187 -14.95 8.07 -14.75
N GLU A 188 -16.08 8.78 -14.73
CA GLU A 188 -16.16 10.20 -15.13
C GLU A 188 -15.24 11.07 -14.25
N HIS A 189 -15.22 10.81 -12.95
CA HIS A 189 -14.35 11.52 -12.01
C HIS A 189 -12.86 11.20 -12.21
N MET A 190 -12.56 9.94 -12.55
CA MET A 190 -11.20 9.55 -12.91
C MET A 190 -10.74 10.29 -14.17
N THR A 191 -11.60 10.34 -15.19
CA THR A 191 -11.34 11.06 -16.44
C THR A 191 -11.09 12.55 -16.22
N GLU A 192 -11.91 13.22 -15.38
CA GLU A 192 -11.71 14.62 -15.03
C GLU A 192 -10.37 14.89 -14.35
N VAL A 193 -9.98 14.03 -13.38
CA VAL A 193 -8.68 14.14 -12.70
C VAL A 193 -7.54 13.93 -13.67
N ASN A 194 -7.63 12.91 -14.54
CA ASN A 194 -6.61 12.61 -15.54
C ASN A 194 -6.44 13.77 -16.54
N ASN A 195 -7.54 14.32 -17.03
CA ASN A 195 -7.51 15.46 -17.97
C ASN A 195 -6.88 16.70 -17.32
N HIS A 196 -7.24 16.99 -16.06
CA HIS A 196 -6.64 18.10 -15.32
C HIS A 196 -5.13 17.94 -15.16
N LEU A 197 -4.68 16.77 -14.72
CA LEU A 197 -3.25 16.50 -14.55
C LEU A 197 -2.49 16.52 -15.87
N ARG A 198 -3.06 15.96 -16.91
CA ARG A 198 -2.48 15.97 -18.26
C ARG A 198 -2.33 17.39 -18.81
N SER A 199 -3.30 18.28 -18.57
CA SER A 199 -3.19 19.70 -18.97
C SER A 199 -2.07 20.44 -18.24
N GLU A 200 -1.62 19.93 -17.09
CA GLU A 200 -0.45 20.43 -16.35
C GLU A 200 0.87 19.70 -16.73
N GLY A 201 0.86 18.87 -17.76
CA GLY A 201 2.01 18.07 -18.18
C GLY A 201 2.37 16.92 -17.22
N ARG A 202 1.42 16.47 -16.41
CA ARG A 202 1.60 15.43 -15.37
C ARG A 202 1.02 14.10 -15.82
N SER A 203 1.67 13.01 -15.40
CA SER A 203 1.22 11.66 -15.70
C SER A 203 0.35 11.08 -14.57
N THR A 204 -0.53 10.17 -14.95
CA THR A 204 -1.35 9.37 -14.04
C THR A 204 -1.11 7.89 -14.26
N LYS A 205 -1.25 7.09 -13.21
CA LYS A 205 -1.10 5.64 -13.28
C LYS A 205 -2.36 4.96 -12.79
N GLY A 206 -2.90 4.04 -13.59
CA GLY A 206 -3.96 3.13 -13.20
C GLY A 206 -3.40 1.79 -12.72
N GLU A 207 -4.13 1.12 -11.85
CA GLU A 207 -3.75 -0.20 -11.34
C GLU A 207 -4.93 -1.16 -11.36
N LEU A 208 -4.72 -2.36 -11.92
CA LEU A 208 -5.66 -3.47 -11.94
C LEU A 208 -5.03 -4.71 -11.31
N ILE A 209 -5.87 -5.59 -10.75
CA ILE A 209 -5.46 -6.92 -10.28
C ILE A 209 -6.20 -7.95 -11.10
N MET A 210 -5.45 -8.84 -11.76
CA MET A 210 -6.02 -9.99 -12.46
C MET A 210 -6.58 -11.02 -11.49
N LEU A 211 -7.58 -11.77 -11.94
CA LEU A 211 -8.08 -12.96 -11.26
C LEU A 211 -8.86 -12.65 -9.97
N LEU A 212 -9.41 -11.46 -9.83
CA LEU A 212 -10.34 -11.18 -8.75
C LEU A 212 -11.63 -12.03 -8.89
N PRO A 213 -12.33 -12.34 -7.78
CA PRO A 213 -13.48 -13.24 -7.80
C PRO A 213 -14.66 -12.65 -8.62
N GLY A 214 -15.11 -13.36 -9.63
CA GLY A 214 -16.14 -12.92 -10.58
C GLY A 214 -15.59 -12.18 -11.80
N GLU A 215 -14.28 -11.94 -11.88
CA GLU A 215 -13.63 -11.33 -13.06
C GLU A 215 -13.46 -12.39 -14.16
N THR A 216 -14.00 -12.11 -15.35
CA THR A 216 -13.77 -12.90 -16.56
C THR A 216 -12.76 -12.18 -17.45
N LYS A 217 -12.28 -12.86 -18.49
CA LYS A 217 -11.42 -12.22 -19.50
C LYS A 217 -12.10 -11.00 -20.13
N GLU A 218 -13.37 -11.11 -20.47
CA GLU A 218 -14.15 -10.07 -21.12
C GLU A 218 -14.32 -8.84 -20.21
N THR A 219 -14.69 -9.05 -18.93
CA THR A 219 -14.85 -7.95 -17.96
C THR A 219 -13.52 -7.27 -17.66
N PHE A 220 -12.42 -8.04 -17.58
CA PHE A 220 -11.08 -7.51 -17.39
C PHE A 220 -10.63 -6.62 -18.56
N ILE A 221 -10.75 -7.12 -19.80
CA ILE A 221 -10.39 -6.37 -21.01
C ILE A 221 -11.25 -5.11 -21.16
N LYS A 222 -12.56 -5.20 -20.90
CA LYS A 222 -13.45 -4.04 -20.86
C LYS A 222 -13.00 -3.02 -19.83
N GLY A 223 -12.64 -3.48 -18.62
CA GLY A 223 -12.13 -2.63 -17.54
C GLY A 223 -10.82 -1.93 -17.92
N LEU A 224 -9.89 -2.65 -18.53
CA LEU A 224 -8.63 -2.10 -19.04
C LEU A 224 -8.88 -1.00 -20.08
N ASN A 225 -9.76 -1.26 -21.06
CA ASN A 225 -10.14 -0.28 -22.07
C ASN A 225 -10.79 0.96 -21.45
N ASN A 226 -11.62 0.82 -20.43
CA ASN A 226 -12.23 1.94 -19.73
C ASN A 226 -11.18 2.83 -19.07
N ILE A 227 -10.15 2.24 -18.43
CA ILE A 227 -9.04 3.00 -17.80
C ILE A 227 -8.20 3.71 -18.86
N LEU A 228 -7.90 3.05 -19.97
CA LEU A 228 -7.13 3.67 -21.06
C LEU A 228 -7.91 4.84 -21.69
N ASN A 229 -9.22 4.65 -21.95
CA ASN A 229 -10.11 5.68 -22.49
C ASN A 229 -10.33 6.86 -21.52
N ALA A 230 -10.07 6.67 -20.21
CA ALA A 230 -10.07 7.73 -19.22
C ALA A 230 -8.79 8.60 -19.25
N ASN A 231 -7.99 8.52 -20.31
CA ASN A 231 -6.74 9.27 -20.47
C ASN A 231 -5.67 8.98 -19.38
N THR A 232 -5.66 7.76 -18.85
CA THR A 232 -4.59 7.32 -17.94
C THR A 232 -3.29 7.16 -18.72
N SER A 233 -2.19 7.69 -18.18
CA SER A 233 -0.88 7.69 -18.87
C SER A 233 -0.24 6.31 -18.93
N SER A 234 -0.45 5.49 -17.91
CA SER A 234 0.02 4.10 -17.85
C SER A 234 -0.87 3.26 -16.96
N VAL A 235 -0.92 1.94 -17.22
CA VAL A 235 -1.65 0.98 -16.39
C VAL A 235 -0.70 -0.11 -15.95
N THR A 236 -0.69 -0.42 -14.65
CA THR A 236 -0.01 -1.60 -14.12
C THR A 236 -1.02 -2.68 -13.82
N ILE A 237 -0.77 -3.86 -14.36
CA ILE A 237 -1.59 -5.05 -14.11
C ILE A 237 -0.85 -5.95 -13.13
N TYR A 238 -1.43 -6.13 -11.95
CA TYR A 238 -0.87 -7.00 -10.93
C TYR A 238 -1.47 -8.40 -11.00
N THR A 239 -0.63 -9.41 -10.80
CA THR A 239 -1.09 -10.76 -10.51
C THR A 239 -1.64 -10.81 -9.09
N LEU A 240 -2.79 -11.48 -8.88
CA LEU A 240 -3.34 -11.68 -7.55
C LEU A 240 -2.35 -12.44 -6.66
N MET A 241 -1.91 -11.82 -5.58
CA MET A 241 -1.10 -12.48 -4.55
C MET A 241 -2.01 -13.11 -3.51
N MET A 242 -1.71 -14.38 -3.17
CA MET A 242 -2.43 -15.14 -2.15
C MET A 242 -1.81 -14.85 -0.76
N LEU A 243 -1.97 -13.58 -0.30
CA LEU A 243 -1.29 -13.09 0.90
C LEU A 243 -1.82 -13.70 2.18
N HIS A 244 -0.93 -14.04 3.09
CA HIS A 244 -1.29 -14.42 4.46
C HIS A 244 -2.03 -13.27 5.17
N GLY A 245 -3.05 -13.61 5.98
CA GLY A 245 -3.89 -12.63 6.65
C GLY A 245 -5.00 -12.03 5.77
N THR A 246 -5.11 -12.42 4.49
CA THR A 246 -6.23 -12.08 3.61
C THR A 246 -7.17 -13.27 3.44
N GLU A 247 -8.38 -13.00 2.90
CA GLU A 247 -9.34 -14.07 2.62
C GLU A 247 -8.83 -15.07 1.57
N PHE A 248 -7.92 -14.66 0.69
CA PHE A 248 -7.36 -15.52 -0.35
C PHE A 248 -6.47 -16.66 0.19
N LYS A 249 -6.03 -16.60 1.45
CA LYS A 249 -5.39 -17.74 2.15
C LYS A 249 -6.38 -18.61 2.90
N ASN A 250 -7.63 -18.17 3.09
CA ASN A 250 -8.67 -18.96 3.76
C ASN A 250 -9.10 -20.13 2.85
N PRO A 251 -9.02 -21.40 3.33
CA PRO A 251 -9.41 -22.55 2.52
C PRO A 251 -10.85 -22.51 2.01
N GLN A 252 -11.80 -22.04 2.84
CA GLN A 252 -13.20 -21.94 2.44
C GLN A 252 -13.42 -20.91 1.32
N TYR A 253 -12.71 -19.79 1.39
CA TYR A 253 -12.77 -18.76 0.35
C TYR A 253 -12.15 -19.27 -0.95
N ARG A 254 -11.03 -19.96 -0.88
CA ARG A 254 -10.38 -20.59 -2.03
C ARG A 254 -11.28 -21.64 -2.69
N ASP A 255 -11.92 -22.49 -1.87
CA ASP A 255 -12.84 -23.49 -2.37
C ASP A 255 -14.09 -22.88 -3.02
N LYS A 256 -14.68 -21.85 -2.41
CA LYS A 256 -15.83 -21.11 -2.95
C LYS A 256 -15.59 -20.60 -4.38
N TYR A 257 -14.40 -20.06 -4.64
CA TYR A 257 -14.05 -19.48 -5.93
C TYR A 257 -13.15 -20.39 -6.78
N LYS A 258 -12.84 -21.62 -6.30
CA LYS A 258 -11.99 -22.61 -6.99
C LYS A 258 -10.62 -22.09 -7.37
N TYR A 259 -9.98 -21.34 -6.47
CA TYR A 259 -8.66 -20.77 -6.72
C TYR A 259 -7.58 -21.85 -6.84
N LYS A 260 -6.78 -21.77 -7.91
CA LYS A 260 -5.51 -22.49 -8.05
C LYS A 260 -4.35 -21.50 -7.98
N GLY A 261 -3.35 -21.83 -7.18
CA GLY A 261 -2.15 -21.03 -7.00
C GLY A 261 -0.91 -21.71 -7.60
N LYS A 262 0.07 -20.88 -7.94
CA LYS A 262 1.45 -21.30 -8.25
C LYS A 262 2.43 -20.44 -7.45
N PHE A 263 3.62 -20.98 -7.21
CA PHE A 263 4.68 -20.25 -6.53
C PHE A 263 5.64 -19.63 -7.55
N ARG A 264 6.10 -18.42 -7.27
CA ARG A 264 7.17 -17.76 -8.02
C ARG A 264 8.18 -17.17 -7.04
N ILE A 265 9.43 -16.99 -7.49
CA ILE A 265 10.43 -16.23 -6.75
C ILE A 265 10.02 -14.75 -6.79
N VAL A 266 10.10 -14.09 -5.64
CA VAL A 266 9.83 -12.63 -5.57
C VAL A 266 10.96 -11.91 -6.30
N PRO A 267 10.65 -11.08 -7.31
CA PRO A 267 11.68 -10.36 -8.06
C PRO A 267 12.56 -9.51 -7.15
N LEU A 268 13.87 -9.58 -7.33
CA LEU A 268 14.90 -8.84 -6.58
C LEU A 268 15.03 -9.19 -5.09
N ASN A 269 14.24 -10.13 -4.56
CA ASN A 269 14.31 -10.57 -3.16
C ASN A 269 15.08 -11.90 -3.05
N PHE A 270 16.31 -11.87 -3.46
CA PHE A 270 17.25 -12.99 -3.29
C PHE A 270 18.65 -12.42 -3.02
N GLY A 271 19.42 -13.18 -2.27
CA GLY A 271 20.79 -12.78 -1.91
C GLY A 271 21.55 -13.89 -1.23
N GLU A 272 22.80 -13.62 -0.88
CA GLU A 272 23.64 -14.48 -0.09
C GLU A 272 23.89 -13.84 1.28
N TYR A 273 23.56 -14.56 2.35
CA TYR A 273 23.73 -14.15 3.73
C TYR A 273 24.49 -15.24 4.49
N ASP A 274 25.64 -14.92 5.04
CA ASP A 274 26.54 -15.86 5.71
C ASP A 274 26.82 -17.14 4.89
N GLY A 275 27.09 -16.97 3.60
CA GLY A 275 27.37 -18.08 2.67
C GLY A 275 26.14 -18.92 2.30
N ARG A 276 24.95 -18.49 2.68
CA ARG A 276 23.69 -19.16 2.34
C ARG A 276 22.91 -18.33 1.32
N ARG A 277 22.51 -18.96 0.23
CA ARG A 277 21.59 -18.36 -0.74
C ARG A 277 20.17 -18.41 -0.17
N ILE A 278 19.55 -17.24 -0.10
CA ILE A 278 18.16 -17.06 0.35
C ILE A 278 17.36 -16.49 -0.80
N MET A 279 16.21 -17.08 -1.06
CA MET A 279 15.26 -16.63 -2.08
C MET A 279 13.88 -16.58 -1.43
N ASP A 280 13.23 -15.43 -1.51
CA ASP A 280 11.83 -15.30 -1.13
C ASP A 280 10.93 -15.80 -2.25
N TYR A 281 9.85 -16.43 -1.87
CA TYR A 281 8.82 -16.89 -2.80
C TYR A 281 7.44 -16.46 -2.35
N GLU A 282 6.56 -16.27 -3.32
CA GLU A 282 5.17 -15.90 -3.08
C GLU A 282 4.22 -16.82 -3.84
N GLU A 283 3.03 -17.04 -3.27
CA GLU A 283 1.95 -17.73 -3.97
C GLU A 283 1.10 -16.72 -4.71
N VAL A 284 0.87 -16.97 -6.00
CA VAL A 284 0.01 -16.18 -6.87
C VAL A 284 -1.15 -17.02 -7.38
N GLY A 285 -2.33 -16.42 -7.47
CA GLY A 285 -3.47 -17.01 -8.14
C GLY A 285 -3.25 -17.04 -9.66
N VAL A 286 -3.57 -18.15 -10.30
CA VAL A 286 -3.42 -18.31 -11.76
C VAL A 286 -4.67 -18.80 -12.44
N GLU A 287 -5.66 -19.28 -11.68
CA GLU A 287 -6.95 -19.75 -12.16
C GLU A 287 -7.98 -19.65 -11.04
N ASN A 288 -9.22 -19.39 -11.41
CA ASN A 288 -10.38 -19.54 -10.54
C ASN A 288 -11.58 -20.02 -11.35
N LYS A 289 -12.78 -20.13 -10.75
CA LYS A 289 -13.99 -20.61 -11.45
C LYS A 289 -14.44 -19.71 -12.59
N ASP A 290 -14.06 -18.43 -12.60
CA ASP A 290 -14.53 -17.40 -13.52
C ASP A 290 -13.49 -17.07 -14.61
N LEU A 291 -12.20 -17.40 -14.38
CA LEU A 291 -11.09 -17.12 -15.28
C LEU A 291 -10.11 -18.30 -15.31
N SER A 292 -9.97 -18.93 -16.50
CA SER A 292 -9.10 -20.09 -16.72
C SER A 292 -7.62 -19.71 -16.70
N PHE A 293 -6.73 -20.72 -16.54
CA PHE A 293 -5.30 -20.50 -16.65
C PHE A 293 -4.86 -20.02 -18.04
N GLU A 294 -5.56 -20.47 -19.09
CA GLU A 294 -5.30 -20.03 -20.46
C GLU A 294 -5.66 -18.55 -20.64
N ASP A 295 -6.82 -18.11 -20.13
CA ASP A 295 -7.22 -16.70 -20.13
C ASP A 295 -6.29 -15.83 -19.30
N TYR A 296 -5.81 -16.35 -18.14
CA TYR A 296 -4.79 -15.68 -17.33
C TYR A 296 -3.50 -15.44 -18.14
N LEU A 297 -3.03 -16.45 -18.88
CA LEU A 297 -1.86 -16.30 -19.75
C LEU A 297 -2.11 -15.29 -20.87
N TYR A 298 -3.29 -15.31 -21.48
CA TYR A 298 -3.68 -14.36 -22.52
C TYR A 298 -3.65 -12.90 -22.03
N ILE A 299 -4.16 -12.64 -20.83
CA ILE A 299 -4.19 -11.28 -20.25
C ILE A 299 -2.77 -10.79 -19.91
N ARG A 300 -1.83 -11.69 -19.62
CA ARG A 300 -0.45 -11.34 -19.24
C ARG A 300 0.43 -10.93 -20.41
N VAL A 301 0.11 -11.31 -21.62
CA VAL A 301 0.85 -10.98 -22.85
C VAL A 301 0.47 -9.59 -23.36
#